data_7fa75140e2993e5ccedfa8b1c9a7755f
#
_entry.id   7fa75140e2993e5ccedfa8b1c9a7755f
#
_cell.length_a   1.000
_cell.length_b   1.000
_cell.length_c   1.000
_cell.angle_alpha   90.00
_cell.angle_beta   90.00
_cell.angle_gamma   90.00
#
_symmetry.space_group_name_H-M   'P 1'
#
loop_
_entity.id
_entity.type
_entity.pdbx_description
1 polymer ?
#
loop_
_entity_poly.entity_id
_entity_poly.type
_entity_poly.pdbx_seq_one_letter_code
_entity_poly.pdbx_strand_id
1 'polypeptide(L)'
;MGPILGLGMLAIEQMSKNIHNPRFSREINSTFSKTLRSKVNAYFKTNAISRNANANMVTKTVVMLSFFFVPIILLSSGLITSVWALFTAYLVAGFGMSGIGMGIMHDAIHGSYSRNKNVNTILGYTFNLIGANDAVWKVQHNVLHHSFTNIEHADDDINAPFFLRFSPHAKHYWLHRFQHIYIWFFYGISTISWITTKDFVRLTRYKNMGFFNKKHEFKKVLGSMIGWKLLYYTYALALPMIIVPQAWWLILLAFLSMHFVTGLLVSTVFQVAHIMPENEFPLPDKEGDMSDDWYSHQFNTTTNFSPKSKFLSWMIGGLNYQVEHHVLPDVCHIHYKKLTKIVAETAEEYGMEYHVKKNFGLAIMTHIKMLRLLGKKQTVIGQ
;
A
#
# COMPACT_ATOMS: atom_id res chain seq x y z
N MET A 1 -33.63 -1.42 3.68
CA MET A 1 -32.26 -0.88 3.70
C MET A 1 -32.07 -0.25 5.08
N GLY A 2 -31.23 -0.85 5.93
CA GLY A 2 -31.19 -0.54 7.36
C GLY A 2 -30.42 0.74 7.69
N PRO A 3 -30.63 1.32 8.89
CA PRO A 3 -30.06 2.61 9.32
C PRO A 3 -28.52 2.66 9.34
N ILE A 4 -27.83 1.55 9.32
CA ILE A 4 -26.36 1.46 9.33
C ILE A 4 -25.76 1.88 7.97
N LEU A 5 -26.43 1.58 6.84
CA LEU A 5 -26.01 2.03 5.51
C LEU A 5 -26.24 3.54 5.32
N GLY A 6 -27.30 4.10 5.91
CA GLY A 6 -27.57 5.54 5.87
C GLY A 6 -26.58 6.39 6.64
N LEU A 7 -26.12 5.93 7.81
CA LEU A 7 -25.08 6.62 8.61
C LEU A 7 -23.72 6.61 7.92
N GLY A 8 -23.36 5.52 7.24
CA GLY A 8 -22.13 5.45 6.44
C GLY A 8 -22.16 6.40 5.24
N MET A 9 -23.29 6.52 4.54
CA MET A 9 -23.44 7.44 3.40
C MET A 9 -23.43 8.91 3.82
N LEU A 10 -24.09 9.27 4.93
CA LEU A 10 -24.08 10.63 5.47
C LEU A 10 -22.68 11.05 5.95
N ALA A 11 -21.94 10.15 6.58
CA ALA A 11 -20.53 10.41 6.95
C ALA A 11 -19.65 10.63 5.72
N ILE A 12 -19.82 9.83 4.65
CA ILE A 12 -19.11 9.99 3.38
C ILE A 12 -19.47 11.32 2.70
N GLU A 13 -20.73 11.75 2.76
CA GLU A 13 -21.21 12.98 2.14
C GLU A 13 -20.76 14.24 2.89
N GLN A 14 -20.67 14.21 4.22
CA GLN A 14 -20.09 15.28 5.03
C GLN A 14 -18.55 15.37 4.85
N MET A 15 -17.86 14.25 4.71
CA MET A 15 -16.42 14.20 4.46
C MET A 15 -16.04 14.77 3.07
N SER A 16 -16.91 14.63 2.05
CA SER A 16 -16.61 15.10 0.68
C SER A 16 -16.69 16.63 0.53
N LYS A 17 -17.39 17.33 1.43
CA LYS A 17 -17.62 18.79 1.33
C LYS A 17 -16.52 19.64 1.95
N ASN A 18 -15.59 19.05 2.73
CA ASN A 18 -14.57 19.80 3.48
C ASN A 18 -13.12 19.43 3.10
N ILE A 19 -12.90 18.72 1.99
CA ILE A 19 -11.53 18.45 1.54
C ILE A 19 -11.01 19.67 0.77
N HIS A 20 -10.44 20.63 1.47
CA HIS A 20 -9.47 21.53 0.86
C HIS A 20 -8.25 20.68 0.49
N ASN A 21 -7.93 20.59 -0.81
CA ASN A 21 -6.68 19.92 -1.22
C ASN A 21 -5.52 20.65 -0.56
N PRO A 22 -4.73 19.99 0.32
CA PRO A 22 -3.61 20.63 0.98
C PRO A 22 -2.62 21.19 -0.06
N ARG A 23 -2.10 22.40 0.17
CA ARG A 23 -1.17 23.07 -0.73
C ARG A 23 0.18 23.20 -0.05
N PHE A 24 1.20 22.61 -0.66
CA PHE A 24 2.59 22.75 -0.20
C PHE A 24 3.25 24.00 -0.79
N SER A 25 4.10 24.66 -0.01
CA SER A 25 4.93 25.75 -0.49
C SER A 25 5.82 25.30 -1.66
N ARG A 26 5.93 26.11 -2.71
CA ARG A 26 6.78 25.83 -3.86
C ARG A 26 8.21 26.38 -3.72
N GLU A 27 8.42 27.34 -2.83
CA GLU A 27 9.68 28.10 -2.76
C GLU A 27 10.81 27.32 -2.10
N ILE A 28 10.54 26.58 -1.03
CA ILE A 28 11.54 25.88 -0.22
C ILE A 28 12.08 24.65 -0.96
N ASN A 29 11.24 23.96 -1.76
CA ASN A 29 11.53 22.69 -2.42
C ASN A 29 12.51 22.72 -3.58
N SER A 30 12.75 23.88 -4.18
CA SER A 30 13.43 23.90 -5.48
C SER A 30 14.89 23.47 -5.38
N THR A 31 15.58 23.76 -4.26
CA THR A 31 17.00 23.47 -4.09
C THR A 31 17.26 22.03 -3.66
N PHE A 32 16.58 21.54 -2.63
CA PHE A 32 16.69 20.14 -2.19
C PHE A 32 16.38 19.17 -3.33
N SER A 33 15.23 19.36 -3.97
CA SER A 33 14.79 18.55 -5.10
C SER A 33 15.82 18.46 -6.22
N LYS A 34 16.38 19.63 -6.60
CA LYS A 34 17.41 19.69 -7.65
C LYS A 34 18.69 18.96 -7.23
N THR A 35 19.14 19.17 -5.99
CA THR A 35 20.34 18.53 -5.43
C THR A 35 20.17 17.00 -5.37
N LEU A 36 19.06 16.52 -4.77
CA LEU A 36 18.78 15.09 -4.68
C LEU A 36 18.72 14.44 -6.08
N ARG A 37 17.93 15.01 -6.99
CA ARG A 37 17.79 14.49 -8.37
C ARG A 37 19.11 14.53 -9.12
N SER A 38 19.94 15.56 -8.93
CA SER A 38 21.27 15.65 -9.53
C SER A 38 22.18 14.53 -9.05
N LYS A 39 22.27 14.31 -7.72
CA LYS A 39 23.08 13.23 -7.12
C LYS A 39 22.60 11.84 -7.57
N VAL A 40 21.29 11.61 -7.59
CA VAL A 40 20.69 10.35 -8.04
C VAL A 40 20.96 10.11 -9.53
N ASN A 41 20.82 11.14 -10.39
CA ASN A 41 21.12 11.04 -11.81
C ASN A 41 22.61 10.78 -12.06
N ALA A 42 23.51 11.44 -11.31
CA ALA A 42 24.95 11.20 -11.35
C ALA A 42 25.29 9.76 -10.99
N TYR A 43 24.64 9.22 -9.93
CA TYR A 43 24.82 7.82 -9.53
C TYR A 43 24.48 6.85 -10.68
N PHE A 44 23.33 6.99 -11.32
CA PHE A 44 22.94 6.12 -12.44
C PHE A 44 23.84 6.29 -13.65
N LYS A 45 24.23 7.51 -13.97
CA LYS A 45 25.15 7.83 -15.09
C LYS A 45 26.55 7.25 -14.87
N THR A 46 27.14 7.48 -13.69
CA THR A 46 28.51 7.02 -13.35
C THR A 46 28.60 5.50 -13.34
N ASN A 47 27.54 4.81 -12.86
CA ASN A 47 27.52 3.35 -12.81
C ASN A 47 27.02 2.73 -14.12
N ALA A 48 26.67 3.50 -15.15
CA ALA A 48 26.13 3.05 -16.43
C ALA A 48 24.93 2.08 -16.28
N ILE A 49 24.06 2.30 -15.30
CA ILE A 49 22.89 1.45 -15.01
C ILE A 49 21.59 2.20 -15.24
N SER A 50 20.53 1.45 -15.59
CA SER A 50 19.17 1.98 -15.70
C SER A 50 18.56 2.17 -14.31
N ARG A 51 17.68 3.18 -14.15
CA ARG A 51 16.83 3.35 -12.96
C ARG A 51 15.65 2.37 -12.90
N ASN A 52 15.36 1.70 -14.01
CA ASN A 52 14.28 0.73 -14.14
C ASN A 52 14.72 -0.69 -13.71
N ALA A 53 13.83 -1.66 -13.90
CA ALA A 53 14.07 -3.07 -13.62
C ALA A 53 15.33 -3.62 -14.30
N ASN A 54 15.99 -4.52 -13.61
CA ASN A 54 17.11 -5.30 -14.12
C ASN A 54 16.81 -6.81 -14.03
N ALA A 55 17.76 -7.67 -14.34
CA ALA A 55 17.59 -9.11 -14.28
C ALA A 55 17.09 -9.62 -12.91
N ASN A 56 17.54 -9.02 -11.79
CA ASN A 56 17.06 -9.39 -10.45
C ASN A 56 15.56 -9.11 -10.31
N MET A 57 15.07 -7.97 -10.81
CA MET A 57 13.66 -7.63 -10.77
C MET A 57 12.83 -8.54 -11.68
N VAL A 58 13.35 -8.91 -12.85
CA VAL A 58 12.70 -9.88 -13.75
C VAL A 58 12.61 -11.26 -13.08
N THR A 59 13.70 -11.74 -12.47
CA THR A 59 13.69 -13.00 -11.69
C THR A 59 12.66 -12.95 -10.56
N LYS A 60 12.62 -11.86 -9.78
CA LYS A 60 11.60 -11.66 -8.74
C LYS A 60 10.19 -11.75 -9.33
N THR A 61 9.95 -11.09 -10.46
CA THR A 61 8.65 -11.11 -11.13
C THR A 61 8.23 -12.54 -11.47
N VAL A 62 9.11 -13.31 -12.09
CA VAL A 62 8.84 -14.72 -12.42
C VAL A 62 8.58 -15.55 -11.16
N VAL A 63 9.40 -15.40 -10.13
CA VAL A 63 9.25 -16.15 -8.86
C VAL A 63 7.91 -15.83 -8.19
N MET A 64 7.55 -14.54 -8.04
CA MET A 64 6.31 -14.15 -7.36
C MET A 64 5.06 -14.54 -8.14
N LEU A 65 5.08 -14.39 -9.46
CA LEU A 65 4.01 -14.90 -10.32
C LEU A 65 3.90 -16.43 -10.22
N SER A 66 5.02 -17.15 -10.19
CA SER A 66 5.02 -18.60 -10.01
C SER A 66 4.48 -19.00 -8.63
N PHE A 67 4.86 -18.29 -7.56
CA PHE A 67 4.32 -18.57 -6.21
C PHE A 67 2.81 -18.37 -6.12
N PHE A 68 2.25 -17.49 -6.92
CA PHE A 68 0.80 -17.30 -6.98
C PHE A 68 0.13 -18.29 -7.95
N PHE A 69 0.55 -18.32 -9.22
CA PHE A 69 -0.18 -19.05 -10.26
C PHE A 69 0.06 -20.57 -10.23
N VAL A 70 1.27 -21.05 -9.91
CA VAL A 70 1.54 -22.50 -9.89
C VAL A 70 0.66 -23.22 -8.87
N PRO A 71 0.54 -22.80 -7.61
CA PRO A 71 -0.39 -23.42 -6.66
C PRO A 71 -1.85 -23.37 -7.13
N ILE A 72 -2.31 -22.24 -7.69
CA ILE A 72 -3.68 -22.13 -8.20
C ILE A 72 -3.93 -23.07 -9.38
N ILE A 73 -2.97 -23.24 -10.29
CA ILE A 73 -3.05 -24.20 -11.40
C ILE A 73 -3.11 -25.64 -10.84
N LEU A 74 -2.28 -25.97 -9.85
CA LEU A 74 -2.29 -27.28 -9.21
C LEU A 74 -3.62 -27.57 -8.51
N LEU A 75 -4.24 -26.59 -7.86
CA LEU A 75 -5.58 -26.71 -7.28
C LEU A 75 -6.64 -26.98 -8.36
N SER A 76 -6.47 -26.39 -9.54
CA SER A 76 -7.38 -26.54 -10.68
C SER A 76 -7.08 -27.76 -11.57
N SER A 77 -6.02 -28.53 -11.29
CA SER A 77 -5.62 -29.71 -12.08
C SER A 77 -6.16 -31.03 -11.55
N GLY A 78 -6.78 -31.05 -10.35
CA GLY A 78 -7.19 -32.27 -9.67
C GLY A 78 -6.07 -33.06 -8.97
N LEU A 79 -4.82 -32.58 -9.01
CA LEU A 79 -3.67 -33.24 -8.37
C LEU A 79 -3.66 -33.08 -6.86
N ILE A 80 -4.36 -32.07 -6.32
CA ILE A 80 -4.41 -31.78 -4.89
C ILE A 80 -5.56 -32.56 -4.25
N THR A 81 -5.23 -33.64 -3.53
CA THR A 81 -6.21 -34.52 -2.86
C THR A 81 -6.11 -34.47 -1.33
N SER A 82 -5.04 -33.91 -0.77
CA SER A 82 -4.80 -33.78 0.68
C SER A 82 -5.24 -32.41 1.18
N VAL A 83 -5.88 -32.35 2.36
CA VAL A 83 -6.23 -31.11 3.05
C VAL A 83 -4.98 -30.26 3.35
N TRP A 84 -3.88 -30.90 3.77
CA TRP A 84 -2.62 -30.19 4.04
C TRP A 84 -2.03 -29.57 2.76
N ALA A 85 -2.09 -30.29 1.62
CA ALA A 85 -1.64 -29.77 0.33
C ALA A 85 -2.53 -28.61 -0.13
N LEU A 86 -3.85 -28.67 0.10
CA LEU A 86 -4.81 -27.61 -0.18
C LEU A 86 -4.42 -26.30 0.55
N PHE A 87 -4.26 -26.36 1.88
CA PHE A 87 -3.87 -25.18 2.66
C PHE A 87 -2.47 -24.68 2.30
N THR A 88 -1.49 -25.58 2.10
CA THR A 88 -0.14 -25.21 1.69
C THR A 88 -0.15 -24.48 0.34
N ALA A 89 -0.91 -24.96 -0.64
CA ALA A 89 -1.02 -24.32 -1.94
C ALA A 89 -1.57 -22.89 -1.82
N TYR A 90 -2.66 -22.70 -1.10
CA TYR A 90 -3.21 -21.35 -0.89
C TYR A 90 -2.27 -20.44 -0.05
N LEU A 91 -1.59 -20.96 0.97
CA LEU A 91 -0.63 -20.17 1.74
C LEU A 91 0.57 -19.71 0.87
N VAL A 92 1.12 -20.60 0.04
CA VAL A 92 2.17 -20.25 -0.92
C VAL A 92 1.67 -19.20 -1.92
N ALA A 93 0.44 -19.38 -2.44
CA ALA A 93 -0.18 -18.38 -3.30
C ALA A 93 -0.34 -17.01 -2.60
N GLY A 94 -0.62 -16.99 -1.29
CA GLY A 94 -0.69 -15.76 -0.48
C GLY A 94 0.64 -15.00 -0.41
N PHE A 95 1.76 -15.71 -0.26
CA PHE A 95 3.09 -15.08 -0.36
C PHE A 95 3.36 -14.53 -1.77
N GLY A 96 2.99 -15.27 -2.82
CA GLY A 96 3.08 -14.80 -4.19
C GLY A 96 2.23 -13.55 -4.43
N MET A 97 0.97 -13.55 -3.94
CA MET A 97 0.05 -12.41 -4.03
C MET A 97 0.61 -11.17 -3.34
N SER A 98 1.20 -11.30 -2.15
CA SER A 98 1.82 -10.16 -1.47
C SER A 98 3.04 -9.62 -2.22
N GLY A 99 3.87 -10.50 -2.80
CA GLY A 99 5.01 -10.09 -3.63
C GLY A 99 4.61 -9.42 -4.95
N ILE A 100 3.51 -9.86 -5.58
CA ILE A 100 2.90 -9.19 -6.74
C ILE A 100 2.45 -7.78 -6.34
N GLY A 101 1.70 -7.66 -5.25
CA GLY A 101 1.18 -6.38 -4.75
C GLY A 101 2.27 -5.39 -4.36
N MET A 102 3.24 -5.80 -3.56
CA MET A 102 4.27 -4.92 -3.03
C MET A 102 5.45 -4.64 -3.98
N GLY A 103 5.70 -5.50 -4.97
CA GLY A 103 6.90 -5.38 -5.81
C GLY A 103 6.59 -5.15 -7.28
N ILE A 104 5.79 -6.02 -7.90
CA ILE A 104 5.63 -6.03 -9.36
C ILE A 104 4.69 -4.91 -9.82
N MET A 105 3.44 -5.01 -9.39
CA MET A 105 2.43 -4.02 -9.80
C MET A 105 2.74 -2.63 -9.22
N HIS A 106 3.29 -2.57 -8.02
CA HIS A 106 3.65 -1.35 -7.34
C HIS A 106 4.62 -0.51 -8.17
N ASP A 107 5.78 -1.07 -8.56
CA ASP A 107 6.73 -0.38 -9.45
C ASP A 107 6.10 -0.09 -10.83
N ALA A 108 5.30 -1.00 -11.35
CA ALA A 108 4.68 -0.82 -12.66
C ALA A 108 3.67 0.36 -12.67
N ILE A 109 2.84 0.48 -11.64
CA ILE A 109 1.85 1.58 -11.53
C ILE A 109 2.54 2.91 -11.24
N HIS A 110 3.68 2.93 -10.53
CA HIS A 110 4.55 4.10 -10.42
C HIS A 110 5.30 4.44 -11.73
N GLY A 111 5.29 3.54 -12.72
CA GLY A 111 6.02 3.72 -13.96
C GLY A 111 7.52 3.47 -13.84
N SER A 112 7.99 2.97 -12.71
CA SER A 112 9.40 2.73 -12.40
C SER A 112 9.93 1.38 -12.89
N TYR A 113 9.04 0.40 -13.17
CA TYR A 113 9.46 -0.92 -13.65
C TYR A 113 10.15 -0.86 -15.02
N SER A 114 9.58 -0.14 -15.98
CA SER A 114 10.11 -0.07 -17.35
C SER A 114 10.00 1.33 -17.95
N ARG A 115 10.91 1.66 -18.88
CA ARG A 115 10.77 2.85 -19.75
C ARG A 115 9.58 2.73 -20.70
N ASN A 116 9.22 1.49 -21.07
CA ASN A 116 8.08 1.22 -21.94
C ASN A 116 6.78 1.24 -21.12
N LYS A 117 5.91 2.22 -21.41
CA LYS A 117 4.61 2.39 -20.73
C LYS A 117 3.70 1.17 -20.89
N ASN A 118 3.76 0.45 -22.02
CA ASN A 118 2.94 -0.73 -22.24
C ASN A 118 3.34 -1.88 -21.29
N VAL A 119 4.65 -2.06 -21.03
CA VAL A 119 5.14 -3.02 -20.05
C VAL A 119 4.61 -2.69 -18.65
N ASN A 120 4.68 -1.42 -18.25
CA ASN A 120 4.14 -0.96 -16.98
C ASN A 120 2.62 -1.20 -16.89
N THR A 121 1.88 -0.94 -17.97
CA THR A 121 0.43 -1.19 -18.00
C THR A 121 0.11 -2.67 -17.85
N ILE A 122 0.80 -3.55 -18.59
CA ILE A 122 0.57 -5.01 -18.52
C ILE A 122 0.92 -5.54 -17.12
N LEU A 123 2.05 -5.12 -16.56
CA LEU A 123 2.43 -5.54 -15.20
C LEU A 123 1.54 -4.92 -14.13
N GLY A 124 1.01 -3.72 -14.34
CA GLY A 124 0.00 -3.10 -13.49
C GLY A 124 -1.27 -3.96 -13.39
N TYR A 125 -1.70 -4.59 -14.51
CA TYR A 125 -2.85 -5.50 -14.51
C TYR A 125 -2.66 -6.78 -13.68
N THR A 126 -1.44 -7.10 -13.24
CA THR A 126 -1.25 -8.18 -12.27
C THR A 126 -2.01 -7.93 -10.96
N PHE A 127 -2.30 -6.67 -10.62
CA PHE A 127 -3.15 -6.32 -9.50
C PHE A 127 -4.62 -6.71 -9.71
N ASN A 128 -5.11 -6.53 -10.93
CA ASN A 128 -6.47 -6.97 -11.30
C ASN A 128 -6.57 -8.51 -11.31
N LEU A 129 -5.52 -9.20 -11.75
CA LEU A 129 -5.44 -10.66 -11.69
C LEU A 129 -5.55 -11.19 -10.26
N ILE A 130 -5.06 -10.50 -9.24
CA ILE A 130 -5.19 -10.91 -7.83
C ILE A 130 -6.43 -10.34 -7.14
N GLY A 131 -7.41 -9.85 -7.91
CA GLY A 131 -8.74 -9.48 -7.43
C GLY A 131 -8.90 -8.03 -6.96
N ALA A 132 -7.86 -7.17 -7.04
CA ALA A 132 -7.94 -5.75 -6.74
C ALA A 132 -8.08 -4.92 -8.04
N ASN A 133 -8.19 -3.59 -7.96
CA ASN A 133 -8.32 -2.73 -9.15
C ASN A 133 -7.19 -1.71 -9.26
N ASP A 134 -6.42 -1.77 -10.36
CA ASP A 134 -5.26 -0.92 -10.61
C ASP A 134 -5.60 0.57 -10.73
N ALA A 135 -6.69 0.93 -11.40
CA ALA A 135 -7.08 2.32 -11.60
C ALA A 135 -7.51 3.00 -10.29
N VAL A 136 -8.26 2.28 -9.45
CA VAL A 136 -8.69 2.76 -8.12
C VAL A 136 -7.47 2.90 -7.22
N TRP A 137 -6.58 1.88 -7.20
CA TRP A 137 -5.38 1.90 -6.38
C TRP A 137 -4.41 3.01 -6.81
N LYS A 138 -4.29 3.29 -8.10
CA LYS A 138 -3.47 4.40 -8.60
C LYS A 138 -3.91 5.76 -8.04
N VAL A 139 -5.20 6.00 -7.89
CA VAL A 139 -5.71 7.22 -7.24
C VAL A 139 -5.40 7.18 -5.76
N GLN A 140 -5.71 6.07 -5.07
CA GLN A 140 -5.46 5.91 -3.64
C GLN A 140 -4.00 6.16 -3.30
N HIS A 141 -3.09 5.47 -3.97
CA HIS A 141 -1.68 5.43 -3.61
C HIS A 141 -0.85 6.54 -4.27
N ASN A 142 -0.83 6.61 -5.61
CA ASN A 142 0.05 7.57 -6.29
C ASN A 142 -0.42 9.03 -6.15
N VAL A 143 -1.75 9.25 -6.03
CA VAL A 143 -2.28 10.62 -5.98
C VAL A 143 -2.53 11.05 -4.55
N LEU A 144 -3.30 10.28 -3.75
CA LEU A 144 -3.70 10.71 -2.42
C LEU A 144 -2.60 10.44 -1.39
N HIS A 145 -2.12 9.19 -1.28
CA HIS A 145 -1.13 8.84 -0.27
C HIS A 145 0.23 9.54 -0.50
N HIS A 146 0.83 9.42 -1.68
CA HIS A 146 2.11 10.06 -1.98
C HIS A 146 2.09 11.59 -1.97
N SER A 147 0.94 12.21 -2.26
CA SER A 147 0.83 13.67 -2.17
C SER A 147 0.60 14.15 -0.75
N PHE A 148 -0.13 13.40 0.07
CA PHE A 148 -0.71 13.87 1.34
C PHE A 148 -0.49 12.88 2.48
N THR A 149 0.64 12.20 2.53
CA THR A 149 0.98 11.18 3.53
C THR A 149 0.67 11.66 4.95
N ASN A 150 -0.09 10.89 5.72
CA ASN A 150 -0.51 11.17 7.09
C ASN A 150 -1.38 12.42 7.30
N ILE A 151 -1.88 13.09 6.24
CA ILE A 151 -2.82 14.21 6.39
C ILE A 151 -4.24 13.65 6.52
N GLU A 152 -4.90 13.94 7.65
CA GLU A 152 -6.27 13.50 7.94
C GLU A 152 -7.23 13.91 6.81
N HIS A 153 -8.10 13.00 6.40
CA HIS A 153 -9.05 13.12 5.29
C HIS A 153 -8.46 13.21 3.87
N ALA A 154 -7.20 13.55 3.70
CA ALA A 154 -6.53 13.61 2.40
C ALA A 154 -5.81 12.30 2.05
N ASP A 155 -5.10 11.70 3.01
CA ASP A 155 -4.47 10.39 2.86
C ASP A 155 -5.49 9.25 3.10
N ASP A 156 -5.77 8.49 2.05
CA ASP A 156 -6.72 7.38 2.13
C ASP A 156 -6.19 6.15 2.86
N ASP A 157 -4.88 6.05 3.09
CA ASP A 157 -4.27 4.91 3.77
C ASP A 157 -4.36 5.01 5.30
N ILE A 158 -4.58 6.23 5.83
CA ILE A 158 -4.90 6.44 7.26
C ILE A 158 -6.40 6.63 7.52
N ASN A 159 -7.23 6.79 6.48
CA ASN A 159 -8.69 6.86 6.59
C ASN A 159 -9.30 5.50 6.91
N ALA A 160 -9.23 5.12 8.17
CA ALA A 160 -9.70 3.83 8.68
C ALA A 160 -11.18 3.86 9.07
N PRO A 161 -11.85 2.69 9.13
CA PRO A 161 -13.18 2.57 9.71
C PRO A 161 -13.18 2.97 11.19
N PHE A 162 -14.37 3.33 11.74
CA PHE A 162 -14.53 3.83 13.11
C PHE A 162 -13.92 2.98 14.23
N PHE A 163 -13.65 1.72 13.98
CA PHE A 163 -13.03 0.81 14.96
C PHE A 163 -11.50 0.79 14.92
N LEU A 164 -10.86 1.57 14.02
CA LEU A 164 -9.42 1.78 13.94
C LEU A 164 -9.12 3.29 13.99
N ARG A 165 -8.00 3.65 14.58
CA ARG A 165 -7.55 5.04 14.67
C ARG A 165 -6.06 5.09 14.32
N PHE A 166 -5.74 5.66 13.15
CA PHE A 166 -4.38 5.80 12.65
C PHE A 166 -3.84 7.23 12.73
N SER A 167 -4.72 8.21 13.03
CA SER A 167 -4.34 9.61 13.17
C SER A 167 -4.74 10.13 14.55
N PRO A 168 -3.94 11.01 15.18
CA PRO A 168 -4.31 11.68 16.43
C PRO A 168 -5.53 12.60 16.26
N HIS A 169 -5.82 13.04 15.04
CA HIS A 169 -6.94 13.92 14.71
C HIS A 169 -8.25 13.16 14.49
N ALA A 170 -8.19 11.86 14.16
CA ALA A 170 -9.36 11.03 14.00
C ALA A 170 -10.14 10.88 15.32
N LYS A 171 -11.49 10.80 15.20
CA LYS A 171 -12.37 10.66 16.36
C LYS A 171 -12.00 9.47 17.23
N HIS A 172 -11.86 9.69 18.53
CA HIS A 172 -11.54 8.66 19.50
C HIS A 172 -12.79 7.93 19.98
N TYR A 173 -12.75 6.59 19.99
CA TYR A 173 -13.73 5.70 20.61
C TYR A 173 -13.09 4.84 21.68
N TRP A 174 -13.83 4.40 22.69
CA TRP A 174 -13.34 3.62 23.84
C TRP A 174 -12.63 2.33 23.43
N LEU A 175 -13.04 1.71 22.31
CA LEU A 175 -12.49 0.46 21.81
C LEU A 175 -11.04 0.62 21.29
N HIS A 176 -10.62 1.83 20.87
CA HIS A 176 -9.27 2.08 20.34
C HIS A 176 -8.17 1.78 21.36
N ARG A 177 -8.48 1.81 22.68
CA ARG A 177 -7.52 1.40 23.72
C ARG A 177 -6.97 -0.03 23.53
N PHE A 178 -7.71 -0.88 22.83
CA PHE A 178 -7.34 -2.25 22.54
C PHE A 178 -6.89 -2.47 21.09
N GLN A 179 -6.87 -1.43 20.25
CA GLN A 179 -6.57 -1.60 18.81
C GLN A 179 -5.21 -2.24 18.55
N HIS A 180 -4.21 -2.04 19.40
CA HIS A 180 -2.90 -2.68 19.31
C HIS A 180 -2.93 -4.21 19.44
N ILE A 181 -4.05 -4.78 19.92
CA ILE A 181 -4.28 -6.22 20.03
C ILE A 181 -5.05 -6.71 18.81
N TYR A 182 -6.21 -6.13 18.52
CA TYR A 182 -7.11 -6.65 17.48
C TYR A 182 -6.76 -6.22 16.08
N ILE A 183 -5.87 -5.24 15.89
CA ILE A 183 -5.48 -4.71 14.58
C ILE A 183 -4.95 -5.79 13.63
N TRP A 184 -4.22 -6.77 14.16
CA TRP A 184 -3.62 -7.85 13.37
C TRP A 184 -4.66 -8.71 12.66
N PHE A 185 -5.82 -8.91 13.29
CA PHE A 185 -6.95 -9.55 12.64
C PHE A 185 -7.47 -8.70 11.47
N PHE A 186 -7.63 -7.38 11.67
CA PHE A 186 -8.10 -6.48 10.61
C PHE A 186 -7.06 -6.33 9.49
N TYR A 187 -5.77 -6.34 9.80
CA TYR A 187 -4.73 -6.43 8.79
C TYR A 187 -4.87 -7.72 7.97
N GLY A 188 -5.07 -8.86 8.63
CA GLY A 188 -5.28 -10.13 7.94
C GLY A 188 -6.47 -10.11 6.98
N ILE A 189 -7.60 -9.51 7.35
CA ILE A 189 -8.79 -9.47 6.48
C ILE A 189 -8.82 -8.30 5.49
N SER A 190 -7.81 -7.44 5.47
CA SER A 190 -7.76 -6.23 4.62
C SER A 190 -7.90 -6.54 3.13
N THR A 191 -7.26 -7.60 2.63
CA THR A 191 -7.37 -8.03 1.23
C THR A 191 -8.71 -8.67 0.91
N ILE A 192 -9.39 -9.30 1.88
CA ILE A 192 -10.77 -9.78 1.70
C ILE A 192 -11.69 -8.59 1.47
N SER A 193 -11.55 -7.51 2.26
CA SER A 193 -12.26 -6.27 2.02
C SER A 193 -11.97 -5.71 0.62
N TRP A 194 -10.72 -5.82 0.16
CA TRP A 194 -10.29 -5.31 -1.14
C TRP A 194 -10.97 -6.02 -2.30
N ILE A 195 -10.95 -7.35 -2.29
CA ILE A 195 -11.57 -8.14 -3.35
C ILE A 195 -13.11 -8.06 -3.34
N THR A 196 -13.72 -7.70 -2.21
CA THR A 196 -15.18 -7.64 -2.06
C THR A 196 -15.73 -6.21 -2.24
N THR A 197 -15.44 -5.30 -1.32
CA THR A 197 -16.17 -4.03 -1.17
C THR A 197 -15.30 -2.78 -1.34
N LYS A 198 -14.05 -2.81 -0.89
CA LYS A 198 -13.20 -1.60 -0.79
C LYS A 198 -13.08 -0.85 -2.12
N ASP A 199 -12.82 -1.54 -3.22
CA ASP A 199 -12.65 -0.91 -4.54
C ASP A 199 -13.93 -0.18 -4.99
N PHE A 200 -15.11 -0.75 -4.75
CA PHE A 200 -16.39 -0.13 -5.12
C PHE A 200 -16.66 1.15 -4.32
N VAL A 201 -16.40 1.10 -3.01
CA VAL A 201 -16.53 2.26 -2.12
C VAL A 201 -15.55 3.35 -2.55
N ARG A 202 -14.28 3.00 -2.80
CA ARG A 202 -13.23 3.93 -3.23
C ARG A 202 -13.53 4.54 -4.60
N LEU A 203 -13.95 3.74 -5.58
CA LEU A 203 -14.34 4.23 -6.90
C LEU A 203 -15.43 5.31 -6.81
N THR A 204 -16.46 5.07 -5.98
CA THR A 204 -17.55 6.02 -5.76
C THR A 204 -17.05 7.30 -5.07
N ARG A 205 -16.22 7.17 -4.04
CA ARG A 205 -15.59 8.30 -3.35
C ARG A 205 -14.74 9.13 -4.31
N TYR A 206 -13.89 8.50 -5.10
CA TYR A 206 -12.98 9.20 -6.02
C TYR A 206 -13.74 9.90 -7.15
N LYS A 207 -14.86 9.33 -7.62
CA LYS A 207 -15.75 10.04 -8.51
C LYS A 207 -16.28 11.34 -7.88
N ASN A 208 -16.69 11.30 -6.60
CA ASN A 208 -17.20 12.47 -5.89
C ASN A 208 -16.08 13.52 -5.62
N MET A 209 -14.82 13.08 -5.52
CA MET A 209 -13.63 13.95 -5.41
C MET A 209 -13.20 14.56 -6.75
N GLY A 210 -13.83 14.19 -7.87
CA GLY A 210 -13.48 14.74 -9.17
C GLY A 210 -12.57 13.87 -10.04
N PHE A 211 -12.17 12.69 -9.57
CA PHE A 211 -11.55 11.65 -10.40
C PHE A 211 -12.65 10.89 -11.16
N PHE A 212 -12.35 10.35 -12.32
CA PHE A 212 -13.33 9.60 -13.13
C PHE A 212 -14.61 10.42 -13.46
N ASN A 213 -14.46 11.72 -13.72
CA ASN A 213 -15.57 12.67 -13.91
C ASN A 213 -16.48 12.36 -15.08
N LYS A 214 -15.92 11.84 -16.19
CA LYS A 214 -16.70 11.50 -17.34
C LYS A 214 -17.50 10.23 -17.08
N LYS A 215 -18.80 10.26 -17.32
CA LYS A 215 -19.72 9.12 -17.09
C LYS A 215 -19.22 7.81 -17.75
N HIS A 216 -18.61 7.89 -18.92
CA HIS A 216 -18.05 6.73 -19.60
C HIS A 216 -16.79 6.19 -18.92
N GLU A 217 -15.93 7.04 -18.32
CA GLU A 217 -14.73 6.62 -17.57
C GLU A 217 -15.13 5.84 -16.33
N PHE A 218 -16.05 6.37 -15.53
CA PHE A 218 -16.59 5.67 -14.36
C PHE A 218 -17.16 4.30 -14.74
N LYS A 219 -18.03 4.25 -15.77
CA LYS A 219 -18.61 2.99 -16.23
C LYS A 219 -17.56 2.00 -16.74
N LYS A 220 -16.54 2.49 -17.44
CA LYS A 220 -15.44 1.67 -17.95
C LYS A 220 -14.64 1.04 -16.79
N VAL A 221 -14.26 1.84 -15.78
CA VAL A 221 -13.53 1.33 -14.61
C VAL A 221 -14.39 0.36 -13.83
N LEU A 222 -15.67 0.66 -13.60
CA LEU A 222 -16.61 -0.21 -12.90
C LEU A 222 -16.79 -1.55 -13.64
N GLY A 223 -17.01 -1.53 -14.95
CA GLY A 223 -17.16 -2.72 -15.77
C GLY A 223 -15.89 -3.57 -15.81
N SER A 224 -14.74 -2.92 -15.95
CA SER A 224 -13.43 -3.60 -15.88
C SER A 224 -13.22 -4.25 -14.50
N MET A 225 -13.50 -3.53 -13.41
CA MET A 225 -13.40 -4.04 -12.04
C MET A 225 -14.28 -5.29 -11.84
N ILE A 226 -15.54 -5.25 -12.27
CA ILE A 226 -16.44 -6.39 -12.16
C ILE A 226 -15.89 -7.57 -12.96
N GLY A 227 -15.49 -7.36 -14.21
CA GLY A 227 -14.94 -8.42 -15.08
C GLY A 227 -13.70 -9.08 -14.48
N TRP A 228 -12.74 -8.30 -13.98
CA TRP A 228 -11.55 -8.84 -13.34
C TRP A 228 -11.83 -9.58 -12.04
N LYS A 229 -12.75 -9.07 -11.20
CA LYS A 229 -13.15 -9.76 -9.97
C LYS A 229 -13.87 -11.07 -10.27
N LEU A 230 -14.75 -11.11 -11.27
CA LEU A 230 -15.40 -12.36 -11.72
C LEU A 230 -14.35 -13.37 -12.22
N LEU A 231 -13.41 -12.93 -13.04
CA LEU A 231 -12.30 -13.80 -13.49
C LEU A 231 -11.51 -14.33 -12.30
N TYR A 232 -11.13 -13.46 -11.35
CA TYR A 232 -10.39 -13.83 -10.15
C TYR A 232 -11.14 -14.90 -9.33
N TYR A 233 -12.40 -14.65 -8.99
CA TYR A 233 -13.21 -15.62 -8.24
C TYR A 233 -13.41 -16.94 -8.99
N THR A 234 -13.51 -16.88 -10.31
CA THR A 234 -13.65 -18.10 -11.13
C THR A 234 -12.42 -18.98 -10.96
N TYR A 235 -11.22 -18.50 -11.22
CA TYR A 235 -10.04 -19.36 -11.22
C TYR A 235 -9.45 -19.60 -9.82
N ALA A 236 -9.57 -18.63 -8.89
CA ALA A 236 -8.95 -18.75 -7.57
C ALA A 236 -9.84 -19.44 -6.52
N LEU A 237 -11.17 -19.51 -6.75
CA LEU A 237 -12.12 -20.09 -5.80
C LEU A 237 -13.07 -21.09 -6.46
N ALA A 238 -13.82 -20.68 -7.50
CA ALA A 238 -14.88 -21.52 -8.04
C ALA A 238 -14.35 -22.81 -8.72
N LEU A 239 -13.29 -22.71 -9.53
CA LEU A 239 -12.67 -23.90 -10.14
C LEU A 239 -12.10 -24.85 -9.09
N PRO A 240 -11.31 -24.43 -8.08
CA PRO A 240 -10.93 -25.30 -6.98
C PRO A 240 -12.10 -25.95 -6.25
N MET A 241 -13.21 -25.21 -6.00
CA MET A 241 -14.41 -25.77 -5.36
C MET A 241 -15.08 -26.88 -6.17
N ILE A 242 -14.95 -26.87 -7.50
CA ILE A 242 -15.52 -27.89 -8.39
C ILE A 242 -14.58 -29.09 -8.52
N ILE A 243 -13.27 -28.86 -8.53
CA ILE A 243 -12.26 -29.85 -8.94
C ILE A 243 -11.64 -30.59 -7.74
N VAL A 244 -11.33 -29.85 -6.65
CA VAL A 244 -10.67 -30.42 -5.46
C VAL A 244 -11.66 -31.29 -4.69
N PRO A 245 -11.31 -32.55 -4.33
CA PRO A 245 -12.26 -33.54 -3.74
C PRO A 245 -12.53 -33.27 -2.24
N GLN A 246 -12.24 -32.05 -1.74
CA GLN A 246 -12.47 -31.65 -0.38
C GLN A 246 -13.82 -30.96 -0.22
N ALA A 247 -14.36 -30.93 1.01
CA ALA A 247 -15.59 -30.19 1.30
C ALA A 247 -15.43 -28.70 0.95
N TRP A 248 -16.43 -28.12 0.32
CA TRP A 248 -16.41 -26.73 -0.17
C TRP A 248 -15.98 -25.69 0.90
N TRP A 249 -16.36 -25.93 2.14
CA TRP A 249 -16.00 -25.03 3.25
C TRP A 249 -14.52 -25.09 3.63
N LEU A 250 -13.83 -26.24 3.43
CA LEU A 250 -12.38 -26.34 3.59
C LEU A 250 -11.64 -25.54 2.51
N ILE A 251 -12.15 -25.59 1.27
CA ILE A 251 -11.58 -24.83 0.16
C ILE A 251 -11.78 -23.33 0.41
N LEU A 252 -12.97 -22.92 0.84
CA LEU A 252 -13.25 -21.55 1.22
C LEU A 252 -12.32 -21.08 2.35
N LEU A 253 -12.14 -21.90 3.41
CA LEU A 253 -11.27 -21.57 4.53
C LEU A 253 -9.81 -21.45 4.10
N ALA A 254 -9.34 -22.32 3.22
CA ALA A 254 -7.99 -22.27 2.66
C ALA A 254 -7.79 -21.01 1.76
N PHE A 255 -8.78 -20.66 0.93
CA PHE A 255 -8.80 -19.41 0.19
C PHE A 255 -8.78 -18.17 1.10
N LEU A 256 -9.56 -18.16 2.17
CA LEU A 256 -9.56 -17.08 3.15
C LEU A 256 -8.22 -17.00 3.91
N SER A 257 -7.57 -18.13 4.18
CA SER A 257 -6.24 -18.15 4.81
C SER A 257 -5.15 -17.53 3.91
N MET A 258 -5.23 -17.74 2.59
CA MET A 258 -4.38 -17.06 1.60
C MET A 258 -4.51 -15.53 1.73
N HIS A 259 -5.75 -15.03 1.73
CA HIS A 259 -6.01 -13.61 1.89
C HIS A 259 -5.58 -13.07 3.25
N PHE A 260 -5.77 -13.87 4.30
CA PHE A 260 -5.36 -13.47 5.65
C PHE A 260 -3.84 -13.26 5.74
N VAL A 261 -3.04 -14.17 5.22
CA VAL A 261 -1.58 -14.04 5.18
C VAL A 261 -1.17 -12.86 4.30
N THR A 262 -1.76 -12.73 3.11
CA THR A 262 -1.49 -11.59 2.22
C THR A 262 -1.81 -10.26 2.89
N GLY A 263 -3.01 -10.14 3.46
CA GLY A 263 -3.45 -8.91 4.12
C GLY A 263 -2.57 -8.54 5.30
N LEU A 264 -2.22 -9.53 6.13
CA LEU A 264 -1.34 -9.32 7.29
C LEU A 264 0.04 -8.80 6.85
N LEU A 265 0.65 -9.41 5.83
CA LEU A 265 1.95 -8.99 5.32
C LEU A 265 1.89 -7.59 4.71
N VAL A 266 0.96 -7.35 3.79
CA VAL A 266 0.84 -6.07 3.08
C VAL A 266 0.54 -4.94 4.07
N SER A 267 -0.50 -5.09 4.90
CA SER A 267 -0.89 -4.04 5.85
C SER A 267 0.21 -3.75 6.87
N THR A 268 0.88 -4.80 7.40
CA THR A 268 1.98 -4.59 8.37
C THR A 268 3.12 -3.80 7.73
N VAL A 269 3.55 -4.16 6.51
CA VAL A 269 4.66 -3.49 5.81
C VAL A 269 4.36 -2.01 5.57
N PHE A 270 3.14 -1.69 5.11
CA PHE A 270 2.75 -0.31 4.86
C PHE A 270 2.59 0.49 6.15
N GLN A 271 1.89 -0.05 7.14
CA GLN A 271 1.55 0.71 8.35
C GLN A 271 2.75 0.97 9.26
N VAL A 272 3.73 0.05 9.32
CA VAL A 272 4.96 0.28 10.12
C VAL A 272 5.88 1.35 9.53
N ALA A 273 5.62 1.83 8.33
CA ALA A 273 6.38 2.92 7.74
C ALA A 273 5.81 4.31 8.10
N HIS A 274 4.49 4.39 8.35
CA HIS A 274 3.78 5.67 8.49
C HIS A 274 3.19 5.90 9.87
N ILE A 275 2.72 4.84 10.55
CA ILE A 275 2.06 4.96 11.86
C ILE A 275 3.07 4.67 12.97
N MET A 276 3.96 5.63 13.19
CA MET A 276 5.07 5.59 14.14
C MET A 276 5.04 6.81 15.07
N PRO A 277 5.57 6.73 16.32
CA PRO A 277 5.62 7.87 17.23
C PRO A 277 6.47 9.03 16.75
N GLU A 278 7.48 8.77 15.94
CA GLU A 278 8.36 9.76 15.35
C GLU A 278 7.81 10.39 14.07
N ASN A 279 6.78 9.82 13.48
CA ASN A 279 6.15 10.38 12.27
C ASN A 279 5.11 11.41 12.66
N GLU A 280 5.06 12.49 11.88
CA GLU A 280 4.11 13.57 12.06
C GLU A 280 2.74 13.25 11.39
N PHE A 281 1.72 13.97 11.87
CA PHE A 281 0.36 13.97 11.34
C PHE A 281 -0.08 15.43 11.16
N PRO A 282 0.52 16.17 10.22
CA PRO A 282 0.23 17.58 10.06
C PRO A 282 -1.17 17.81 9.49
N LEU A 283 -1.71 19.00 9.78
CA LEU A 283 -2.96 19.47 9.21
C LEU A 283 -2.71 20.75 8.43
N PRO A 284 -3.41 20.99 7.32
CA PRO A 284 -3.39 22.28 6.65
C PRO A 284 -4.03 23.35 7.54
N ASP A 285 -3.64 24.60 7.34
CA ASP A 285 -4.29 25.73 7.96
C ASP A 285 -5.71 25.99 7.42
N LYS A 286 -6.34 27.08 7.84
CA LYS A 286 -7.72 27.41 7.41
C LYS A 286 -7.82 27.75 5.92
N GLU A 287 -6.75 28.20 5.33
CA GLU A 287 -6.61 28.52 3.92
C GLU A 287 -6.27 27.30 3.08
N GLY A 288 -5.92 26.18 3.71
CA GLY A 288 -5.53 24.92 3.10
C GLY A 288 -4.03 24.81 2.82
N ASP A 289 -3.21 25.70 3.39
CA ASP A 289 -1.78 25.69 3.18
C ASP A 289 -1.06 24.84 4.26
N MET A 290 -0.02 24.10 3.83
CA MET A 290 0.83 23.30 4.69
C MET A 290 2.01 24.15 5.16
N SER A 291 2.42 23.95 6.44
CA SER A 291 3.60 24.62 7.02
C SER A 291 4.89 24.24 6.29
N ASP A 292 4.99 22.98 5.89
CA ASP A 292 6.18 22.41 5.27
C ASP A 292 6.08 22.41 3.75
N ASP A 293 7.22 22.24 3.12
CA ASP A 293 7.30 21.83 1.73
C ASP A 293 7.02 20.33 1.57
N TRP A 294 6.73 19.87 0.34
CA TRP A 294 6.38 18.48 0.09
C TRP A 294 7.50 17.50 0.44
N TYR A 295 8.78 17.81 0.22
CA TYR A 295 9.88 16.89 0.57
C TYR A 295 10.08 16.79 2.08
N SER A 296 10.13 17.90 2.80
CA SER A 296 10.18 17.92 4.28
C SER A 296 9.01 17.11 4.85
N HIS A 297 7.80 17.30 4.32
CA HIS A 297 6.64 16.54 4.70
C HIS A 297 6.83 15.02 4.50
N GLN A 298 7.40 14.56 3.37
CA GLN A 298 7.65 13.13 3.15
C GLN A 298 8.65 12.56 4.18
N PHE A 299 9.69 13.30 4.53
CA PHE A 299 10.65 12.87 5.56
C PHE A 299 10.03 12.82 6.95
N ASN A 300 9.20 13.80 7.32
CA ASN A 300 8.54 13.90 8.63
C ASN A 300 7.44 12.85 8.82
N THR A 301 6.86 12.30 7.74
CA THR A 301 5.74 11.35 7.78
C THR A 301 6.13 9.91 7.46
N THR A 302 7.43 9.63 7.23
CA THR A 302 7.87 8.34 6.71
C THR A 302 9.10 7.81 7.44
N THR A 303 9.06 6.54 7.83
CA THR A 303 10.15 5.84 8.53
C THR A 303 10.62 4.62 7.74
N ASN A 304 11.92 4.50 7.51
CA ASN A 304 12.55 3.29 6.99
C ASN A 304 12.69 2.22 8.07
N PHE A 305 12.74 0.96 7.67
CA PHE A 305 12.96 -0.14 8.61
C PHE A 305 13.79 -1.28 8.02
N SER A 306 14.53 -1.98 8.91
CA SER A 306 15.29 -3.18 8.52
C SER A 306 16.24 -3.02 7.30
N PRO A 307 17.03 -1.94 7.19
CA PRO A 307 17.81 -1.64 5.97
C PRO A 307 18.91 -2.66 5.67
N LYS A 308 19.29 -3.49 6.66
CA LYS A 308 20.34 -4.52 6.49
C LYS A 308 19.79 -5.85 5.96
N SER A 309 18.47 -6.10 6.03
CA SER A 309 17.88 -7.37 5.61
C SER A 309 17.65 -7.43 4.11
N LYS A 310 18.55 -8.11 3.40
CA LYS A 310 18.43 -8.36 1.95
C LYS A 310 17.19 -9.19 1.63
N PHE A 311 16.92 -10.23 2.43
CA PHE A 311 15.80 -11.13 2.24
C PHE A 311 14.47 -10.38 2.38
N LEU A 312 14.27 -9.65 3.49
CA LEU A 312 13.05 -8.88 3.70
C LEU A 312 12.85 -7.86 2.56
N SER A 313 13.88 -7.07 2.24
CA SER A 313 13.80 -6.07 1.16
C SER A 313 13.41 -6.71 -0.17
N TRP A 314 13.94 -7.90 -0.48
CA TRP A 314 13.59 -8.61 -1.70
C TRP A 314 12.14 -9.09 -1.68
N MET A 315 11.67 -9.68 -0.57
CA MET A 315 10.31 -10.20 -0.43
C MET A 315 9.24 -9.11 -0.51
N ILE A 316 9.46 -7.98 0.14
CA ILE A 316 8.45 -6.90 0.28
C ILE A 316 8.61 -5.77 -0.75
N GLY A 317 9.31 -5.99 -1.88
CA GLY A 317 9.42 -4.97 -2.92
C GLY A 317 10.20 -3.72 -2.51
N GLY A 318 11.21 -3.86 -1.61
CA GLY A 318 12.00 -2.71 -1.15
C GLY A 318 11.22 -1.69 -0.31
N LEU A 319 9.98 -1.98 0.07
CA LEU A 319 9.12 -1.08 0.84
C LEU A 319 9.58 -0.85 2.30
N ASN A 320 10.67 -1.48 2.70
CA ASN A 320 11.41 -1.11 3.91
C ASN A 320 12.30 0.14 3.74
N TYR A 321 12.44 0.65 2.53
CA TYR A 321 13.07 1.93 2.17
C TYR A 321 11.99 2.93 1.75
N GLN A 322 11.07 3.21 2.68
CA GLN A 322 9.88 4.01 2.39
C GLN A 322 10.19 5.47 2.07
N VAL A 323 11.21 6.06 2.72
CA VAL A 323 11.64 7.43 2.40
C VAL A 323 12.09 7.52 0.95
N GLU A 324 12.95 6.57 0.49
CA GLU A 324 13.39 6.50 -0.90
C GLU A 324 12.22 6.28 -1.85
N HIS A 325 11.26 5.45 -1.47
CA HIS A 325 10.06 5.18 -2.24
C HIS A 325 9.21 6.45 -2.42
N HIS A 326 9.00 7.23 -1.35
CA HIS A 326 8.22 8.46 -1.40
C HIS A 326 8.90 9.56 -2.21
N VAL A 327 10.21 9.79 -2.02
CA VAL A 327 10.91 10.89 -2.70
C VAL A 327 11.42 10.55 -4.11
N LEU A 328 11.50 9.25 -4.48
CA LEU A 328 11.99 8.74 -5.76
C LEU A 328 11.05 7.64 -6.33
N PRO A 329 9.74 7.86 -6.44
CA PRO A 329 8.79 6.84 -6.87
C PRO A 329 8.99 6.40 -8.33
N ASP A 330 9.72 7.18 -9.13
CA ASP A 330 10.08 6.90 -10.52
C ASP A 330 11.32 5.99 -10.67
N VAL A 331 11.89 5.51 -9.55
CA VAL A 331 13.04 4.59 -9.52
C VAL A 331 12.56 3.21 -9.05
N CYS A 332 12.93 2.16 -9.79
CA CYS A 332 12.61 0.77 -9.41
C CYS A 332 13.23 0.43 -8.04
N HIS A 333 12.45 -0.17 -7.16
CA HIS A 333 12.80 -0.43 -5.76
C HIS A 333 14.10 -1.23 -5.55
N ILE A 334 14.56 -2.00 -6.53
CA ILE A 334 15.83 -2.74 -6.46
C ILE A 334 17.06 -1.83 -6.27
N HIS A 335 16.92 -0.54 -6.55
CA HIS A 335 17.96 0.46 -6.41
C HIS A 335 17.93 1.19 -5.06
N TYR A 336 16.80 1.18 -4.32
CA TYR A 336 16.62 1.99 -3.10
C TYR A 336 17.75 1.79 -2.09
N LYS A 337 18.14 0.53 -1.80
CA LYS A 337 19.23 0.24 -0.88
C LYS A 337 20.55 0.95 -1.22
N LYS A 338 20.83 1.15 -2.51
CA LYS A 338 22.05 1.82 -2.96
C LYS A 338 21.92 3.35 -2.95
N LEU A 339 20.68 3.84 -3.02
CA LEU A 339 20.35 5.27 -2.98
C LEU A 339 20.19 5.79 -1.56
N THR A 340 19.98 4.91 -0.56
CA THR A 340 19.78 5.26 0.86
C THR A 340 20.83 6.23 1.37
N LYS A 341 22.13 5.98 1.07
CA LYS A 341 23.21 6.87 1.49
C LYS A 341 23.08 8.27 0.88
N ILE A 342 22.77 8.33 -0.43
CA ILE A 342 22.59 9.62 -1.14
C ILE A 342 21.41 10.39 -0.57
N VAL A 343 20.29 9.70 -0.31
CA VAL A 343 19.07 10.32 0.24
C VAL A 343 19.34 10.83 1.65
N ALA A 344 19.93 10.00 2.53
CA ALA A 344 20.22 10.37 3.92
C ALA A 344 21.21 11.54 4.04
N GLU A 345 22.34 11.48 3.31
CA GLU A 345 23.35 12.56 3.29
C GLU A 345 22.76 13.86 2.71
N THR A 346 21.89 13.77 1.71
CA THR A 346 21.25 14.98 1.16
C THR A 346 20.21 15.54 2.14
N ALA A 347 19.46 14.67 2.84
CA ALA A 347 18.53 15.13 3.89
C ALA A 347 19.29 15.87 5.01
N GLU A 348 20.40 15.33 5.48
CA GLU A 348 21.25 15.94 6.50
C GLU A 348 21.79 17.31 6.06
N GLU A 349 22.24 17.45 4.80
CA GLU A 349 22.70 18.76 4.24
C GLU A 349 21.62 19.85 4.30
N TYR A 350 20.34 19.46 4.30
CA TYR A 350 19.20 20.39 4.34
C TYR A 350 18.46 20.39 5.69
N GLY A 351 19.05 19.75 6.72
CA GLY A 351 18.48 19.73 8.08
C GLY A 351 17.21 18.90 8.24
N MET A 352 16.94 17.97 7.30
CA MET A 352 15.78 17.07 7.38
C MET A 352 16.12 15.83 8.20
N GLU A 353 15.22 15.41 9.08
CA GLU A 353 15.37 14.17 9.84
C GLU A 353 15.15 12.95 8.96
N TYR A 354 15.98 11.92 9.15
CA TYR A 354 15.89 10.67 8.40
C TYR A 354 15.66 9.50 9.35
N HIS A 355 14.40 9.08 9.49
CA HIS A 355 13.98 8.08 10.46
C HIS A 355 14.23 6.65 9.99
N VAL A 356 14.91 5.82 10.81
CA VAL A 356 15.23 4.43 10.50
C VAL A 356 15.07 3.51 11.70
N LYS A 357 14.31 2.42 11.58
CA LYS A 357 14.28 1.31 12.54
C LYS A 357 15.26 0.22 12.16
N LYS A 358 16.11 -0.17 13.10
CA LYS A 358 17.22 -1.12 12.89
C LYS A 358 16.78 -2.46 12.29
N ASN A 359 15.65 -2.98 12.72
CA ASN A 359 15.08 -4.25 12.26
C ASN A 359 13.55 -4.24 12.26
N PHE A 360 12.94 -5.22 11.60
CA PHE A 360 11.48 -5.31 11.43
C PHE A 360 10.73 -5.53 12.74
N GLY A 361 11.29 -6.34 13.66
CA GLY A 361 10.69 -6.55 14.97
C GLY A 361 10.60 -5.25 15.79
N LEU A 362 11.66 -4.42 15.75
CA LEU A 362 11.64 -3.11 16.39
C LEU A 362 10.59 -2.17 15.74
N ALA A 363 10.46 -2.20 14.40
CA ALA A 363 9.44 -1.43 13.70
C ALA A 363 8.03 -1.84 14.15
N ILE A 364 7.74 -3.16 14.21
CA ILE A 364 6.46 -3.68 14.71
C ILE A 364 6.21 -3.24 16.17
N MET A 365 7.21 -3.35 17.05
CA MET A 365 7.05 -2.93 18.46
C MET A 365 6.80 -1.43 18.58
N THR A 366 7.46 -0.63 17.77
CA THR A 366 7.26 0.83 17.73
C THR A 366 5.87 1.18 17.20
N HIS A 367 5.40 0.47 16.16
CA HIS A 367 4.04 0.59 15.66
C HIS A 367 2.99 0.22 16.72
N ILE A 368 3.18 -0.88 17.45
CA ILE A 368 2.33 -1.26 18.59
C ILE A 368 2.30 -0.14 19.65
N LYS A 369 3.45 0.48 19.93
CA LYS A 369 3.52 1.63 20.85
C LYS A 369 2.67 2.79 20.34
N MET A 370 2.78 3.12 19.04
CA MET A 370 1.97 4.18 18.42
C MET A 370 0.47 3.87 18.50
N LEU A 371 0.06 2.65 18.17
CA LEU A 371 -1.34 2.22 18.28
C LEU A 371 -1.88 2.33 19.71
N ARG A 372 -1.05 2.06 20.73
CA ARG A 372 -1.40 2.27 22.15
C ARG A 372 -1.55 3.76 22.48
N LEU A 373 -0.68 4.61 21.94
CA LEU A 373 -0.77 6.06 22.10
C LEU A 373 -2.06 6.60 21.48
N LEU A 374 -2.34 6.24 20.24
CA LEU A 374 -3.57 6.61 19.54
C LEU A 374 -4.84 6.08 20.24
N GLY A 375 -4.73 4.99 20.98
CA GLY A 375 -5.82 4.43 21.79
C GLY A 375 -6.14 5.20 23.07
N LYS A 376 -5.35 6.19 23.48
CA LYS A 376 -5.61 7.03 24.65
C LYS A 376 -6.49 8.22 24.29
N LYS A 377 -7.32 8.67 25.26
CA LYS A 377 -8.29 9.76 25.05
C LYS A 377 -7.63 11.14 24.85
N GLN A 378 -6.45 11.35 25.43
CA GLN A 378 -5.62 12.54 25.22
C GLN A 378 -4.33 12.11 24.54
N THR A 379 -4.18 12.51 23.30
CA THR A 379 -2.91 12.37 22.61
C THR A 379 -2.60 13.71 21.99
N VAL A 380 -1.99 14.58 22.76
CA VAL A 380 -1.15 15.63 22.21
C VAL A 380 0.14 14.90 21.81
N ILE A 381 0.20 14.43 20.59
CA ILE A 381 1.43 13.92 19.99
C ILE A 381 2.05 15.17 19.38
N GLY A 382 3.15 15.62 19.95
CA GLY A 382 4.03 16.72 19.60
C GLY A 382 3.49 17.80 18.66
N GLN A 383 3.40 19.01 19.21
CA GLN A 383 3.53 20.24 18.41
C GLN A 383 4.99 20.44 18.06
#